data_f219112067f7ee19fa95daa41f2f64c2
#
_entry.id   f219112067f7ee19fa95daa41f2f64c2
#
_cell.length_a   1.000
_cell.length_b   1.000
_cell.length_c   1.000
_cell.angle_alpha   90.00
_cell.angle_beta   90.00
_cell.angle_gamma   90.00
#
_symmetry.space_group_name_H-M   'P 1'
#
loop_
_entity.id
_entity.type
_entity.pdbx_description
1 polymer ?
#
loop_
_entity_poly.entity_id
_entity_poly.type
_entity_poly.pdbx_seq_one_letter_code
_entity_poly.pdbx_strand_id
1 'polypeptide(L)'
;MRLTAPYRVLMTTTMTATSAARHLRAQLCDLFEQVGPTAPTLCEGWTAADLAAHLVIREGRPDAALGIVAKPFAARTTRIQRAYAQLPWSQLVAKVRRGAPIWSPLRWLDGAANLIEFAVHLQDVLQANPSTATPKTDAVTQEQIESLVWKRLSAGAQLMFRNVRIPLTLATTGGQVKVVHPGSGIRITGTPMQLVMEATGRHSSALIEGDDAAITTYRQSSRRI
;
A
#
# COMPACT_ATOMS: atom_id res chain seq x y z
N MET A 1 6.27 4.62 55.19
CA MET A 1 6.98 5.42 54.19
C MET A 1 6.86 4.64 52.85
N ARG A 2 5.88 4.97 52.02
CA ARG A 2 5.61 4.29 50.72
C ARG A 2 6.35 5.07 49.66
N LEU A 3 7.35 4.46 49.04
CA LEU A 3 8.05 4.98 47.88
C LEU A 3 7.13 4.77 46.64
N THR A 4 6.59 5.87 46.15
CA THR A 4 5.90 5.89 44.86
C THR A 4 6.96 5.86 43.75
N ALA A 5 6.99 4.77 42.97
CA ALA A 5 7.81 4.68 41.78
C ALA A 5 7.41 5.77 40.77
N PRO A 6 8.36 6.43 40.11
CA PRO A 6 8.05 7.45 39.12
C PRO A 6 7.38 6.81 37.89
N TYR A 7 6.20 7.28 37.54
CA TYR A 7 5.50 6.94 36.32
C TYR A 7 6.36 7.42 35.13
N ARG A 8 7.06 6.48 34.51
CA ARG A 8 7.85 6.76 33.30
C ARG A 8 6.87 6.98 32.15
N VAL A 9 6.55 8.24 31.88
CA VAL A 9 5.84 8.64 30.65
C VAL A 9 6.72 8.20 29.49
N LEU A 10 6.37 7.09 28.86
CA LEU A 10 6.94 6.69 27.58
C LEU A 10 6.49 7.77 26.58
N MET A 11 7.41 8.67 26.24
CA MET A 11 7.20 9.56 25.09
C MET A 11 7.08 8.69 23.84
N THR A 12 5.85 8.41 23.43
CA THR A 12 5.59 7.75 22.15
C THR A 12 5.99 8.73 21.05
N THR A 13 7.13 8.50 20.45
CA THR A 13 7.60 9.29 19.30
C THR A 13 6.53 9.19 18.20
N THR A 14 5.93 10.31 17.83
CA THR A 14 4.92 10.34 16.77
C THR A 14 5.55 9.91 15.44
N MET A 15 5.02 8.85 14.85
CA MET A 15 5.48 8.32 13.55
C MET A 15 5.14 9.31 12.44
N THR A 16 6.08 9.55 11.52
CA THR A 16 5.84 10.33 10.30
C THR A 16 5.47 9.41 9.13
N ALA A 17 4.85 9.95 8.08
CA ALA A 17 4.54 9.17 6.88
C ALA A 17 5.81 8.58 6.25
N THR A 18 6.93 9.31 6.28
CA THR A 18 8.23 8.82 5.80
C THR A 18 8.77 7.66 6.63
N SER A 19 8.67 7.74 7.98
CA SER A 19 9.12 6.64 8.83
C SER A 19 8.22 5.42 8.70
N ALA A 20 6.91 5.60 8.55
CA ALA A 20 5.95 4.54 8.29
C ALA A 20 6.23 3.84 6.94
N ALA A 21 6.47 4.61 5.87
CA ALA A 21 6.83 4.07 4.56
C ALA A 21 8.13 3.25 4.61
N ARG A 22 9.15 3.71 5.35
CA ARG A 22 10.41 2.96 5.56
C ARG A 22 10.17 1.66 6.34
N HIS A 23 9.31 1.70 7.34
CA HIS A 23 8.95 0.51 8.12
C HIS A 23 8.25 -0.53 7.25
N LEU A 24 7.22 -0.12 6.48
CA LEU A 24 6.52 -1.01 5.54
C LEU A 24 7.44 -1.57 4.45
N ARG A 25 8.38 -0.76 3.94
CA ARG A 25 9.42 -1.21 3.01
C ARG A 25 10.28 -2.32 3.62
N ALA A 26 10.74 -2.14 4.85
CA ALA A 26 11.55 -3.14 5.54
C ALA A 26 10.78 -4.46 5.70
N GLN A 27 9.51 -4.38 6.15
CA GLN A 27 8.63 -5.54 6.26
C GLN A 27 8.41 -6.25 4.92
N LEU A 28 8.17 -5.49 3.85
CA LEU A 28 8.00 -6.06 2.50
C LEU A 28 9.27 -6.77 2.03
N CYS A 29 10.45 -6.21 2.32
CA CYS A 29 11.71 -6.87 1.99
C CYS A 29 11.93 -8.16 2.80
N ASP A 30 11.60 -8.15 4.09
CA ASP A 30 11.67 -9.35 4.93
C ASP A 30 10.70 -10.42 4.44
N LEU A 31 9.51 -10.00 3.99
CA LEU A 31 8.54 -10.89 3.39
C LEU A 31 9.01 -11.47 2.06
N PHE A 32 9.62 -10.67 1.20
CA PHE A 32 10.23 -11.13 -0.05
C PHE A 32 11.29 -12.22 0.19
N GLU A 33 12.13 -12.04 1.21
CA GLU A 33 13.13 -13.05 1.59
C GLU A 33 12.50 -14.37 2.06
N GLN A 34 11.32 -14.31 2.71
CA GLN A 34 10.58 -15.48 3.17
C GLN A 34 9.89 -16.23 2.03
N VAL A 35 9.21 -15.51 1.13
CA VAL A 35 8.38 -16.14 0.09
C VAL A 35 9.18 -16.55 -1.16
N GLY A 36 10.30 -15.89 -1.44
CA GLY A 36 11.12 -16.14 -2.62
C GLY A 36 10.60 -15.46 -3.91
N PRO A 37 11.41 -15.50 -5.00
CA PRO A 37 11.18 -14.72 -6.21
C PRO A 37 9.94 -15.13 -7.02
N THR A 38 9.56 -16.41 -6.96
CA THR A 38 8.46 -16.98 -7.77
C THR A 38 7.11 -16.95 -7.08
N ALA A 39 7.06 -16.47 -5.82
CA ALA A 39 5.82 -16.39 -5.06
C ALA A 39 4.78 -15.51 -5.77
N PRO A 40 3.48 -15.89 -5.72
CA PRO A 40 2.42 -15.08 -6.31
C PRO A 40 2.21 -13.76 -5.57
N THR A 41 1.60 -12.80 -6.27
CA THR A 41 1.11 -11.55 -5.68
C THR A 41 -0.34 -11.30 -6.11
N LEU A 42 -1.04 -10.36 -5.49
CA LEU A 42 -2.36 -9.92 -5.97
C LEU A 42 -2.26 -9.03 -7.23
N CYS A 43 -1.07 -8.60 -7.62
CA CYS A 43 -0.86 -7.95 -8.91
C CYS A 43 -0.98 -8.99 -10.02
N GLU A 44 -2.02 -8.88 -10.84
CA GLU A 44 -2.34 -9.87 -11.89
C GLU A 44 -1.13 -10.17 -12.80
N GLY A 45 -0.74 -11.46 -12.85
CA GLY A 45 0.39 -11.94 -13.65
C GLY A 45 1.79 -11.60 -13.10
N TRP A 46 1.89 -11.05 -11.89
CA TRP A 46 3.19 -10.70 -11.29
C TRP A 46 3.60 -11.67 -10.19
N THR A 47 4.84 -12.10 -10.26
CA THR A 47 5.55 -12.75 -9.15
C THR A 47 6.13 -11.72 -8.18
N ALA A 48 6.64 -12.19 -7.04
CA ALA A 48 7.38 -11.34 -6.10
C ALA A 48 8.59 -10.66 -6.77
N ALA A 49 9.27 -11.33 -7.73
CA ALA A 49 10.37 -10.74 -8.49
C ALA A 49 9.90 -9.60 -9.40
N ASP A 50 8.75 -9.74 -10.05
CA ASP A 50 8.17 -8.68 -10.89
C ASP A 50 7.79 -7.46 -10.04
N LEU A 51 7.19 -7.69 -8.87
CA LEU A 51 6.83 -6.63 -7.93
C LEU A 51 8.07 -5.92 -7.37
N ALA A 52 9.10 -6.67 -6.97
CA ALA A 52 10.36 -6.09 -6.51
C ALA A 52 11.05 -5.25 -7.61
N ALA A 53 11.03 -5.74 -8.86
CA ALA A 53 11.54 -5.00 -10.02
C ALA A 53 10.76 -3.72 -10.27
N HIS A 54 9.41 -3.76 -10.16
CA HIS A 54 8.55 -2.58 -10.26
C HIS A 54 8.96 -1.50 -9.24
N LEU A 55 9.13 -1.86 -7.97
CA LEU A 55 9.51 -0.92 -6.92
C LEU A 55 10.88 -0.27 -7.18
N VAL A 56 11.86 -1.05 -7.64
CA VAL A 56 13.19 -0.51 -8.00
C VAL A 56 13.10 0.48 -9.16
N ILE A 57 12.31 0.17 -10.18
CA ILE A 57 12.15 1.03 -11.37
C ILE A 57 11.41 2.31 -10.99
N ARG A 58 10.31 2.18 -10.29
CA ARG A 58 9.51 3.33 -9.84
C ARG A 58 10.36 4.35 -9.10
N GLU A 59 11.26 3.90 -8.25
CA GLU A 59 12.07 4.79 -7.40
C GLU A 59 13.39 5.24 -8.05
N GLY A 60 14.01 4.38 -8.85
CA GLY A 60 15.38 4.59 -9.33
C GLY A 60 15.52 4.80 -10.83
N ARG A 61 14.45 4.71 -11.63
CA ARG A 61 14.52 4.78 -13.10
C ARG A 61 13.42 5.68 -13.66
N PRO A 62 13.54 7.02 -13.52
CA PRO A 62 12.52 7.95 -14.02
C PRO A 62 12.25 7.79 -15.53
N ASP A 63 13.26 7.40 -16.31
CA ASP A 63 13.13 7.10 -17.74
C ASP A 63 12.26 5.87 -18.05
N ALA A 64 12.14 4.95 -17.10
CA ALA A 64 11.29 3.77 -17.20
C ALA A 64 9.98 3.93 -16.40
N ALA A 65 10.00 4.70 -15.31
CA ALA A 65 8.81 4.94 -14.49
C ALA A 65 7.70 5.68 -15.23
N LEU A 66 8.02 6.46 -16.27
CA LEU A 66 7.05 7.12 -17.13
C LEU A 66 6.03 6.15 -17.74
N GLY A 67 6.40 4.92 -18.07
CA GLY A 67 5.49 3.94 -18.63
C GLY A 67 4.56 3.27 -17.59
N ILE A 68 4.75 3.53 -16.30
CA ILE A 68 3.79 3.15 -15.25
C ILE A 68 2.52 3.99 -15.38
N VAL A 69 2.67 5.28 -15.74
CA VAL A 69 1.56 6.24 -15.81
C VAL A 69 1.15 6.61 -17.25
N ALA A 70 2.03 6.41 -18.23
CA ALA A 70 1.83 6.84 -19.62
C ALA A 70 1.94 5.65 -20.60
N LYS A 71 0.80 5.25 -21.17
CA LYS A 71 0.67 4.08 -22.07
C LYS A 71 1.72 4.00 -23.21
N PRO A 72 2.12 5.10 -23.90
CA PRO A 72 3.13 5.01 -24.97
C PRO A 72 4.48 4.44 -24.53
N PHE A 73 4.83 4.57 -23.26
CA PHE A 73 6.10 4.11 -22.71
C PHE A 73 6.00 2.73 -22.02
N ALA A 74 4.81 2.14 -21.92
CA ALA A 74 4.56 0.89 -21.20
C ALA A 74 5.44 -0.27 -21.69
N ALA A 75 5.61 -0.46 -23.00
CA ALA A 75 6.42 -1.53 -23.56
C ALA A 75 7.91 -1.42 -23.14
N ARG A 76 8.45 -0.19 -23.10
CA ARG A 76 9.82 0.05 -22.60
C ARG A 76 9.93 -0.30 -21.12
N THR A 77 8.96 0.16 -20.30
CA THR A 77 8.92 -0.13 -18.86
C THR A 77 8.86 -1.63 -18.61
N THR A 78 7.97 -2.34 -19.29
CA THR A 78 7.84 -3.81 -19.19
C THR A 78 9.15 -4.52 -19.52
N ARG A 79 9.84 -4.11 -20.59
CA ARG A 79 11.15 -4.69 -20.96
C ARG A 79 12.19 -4.48 -19.87
N ILE A 80 12.26 -3.28 -19.32
CA ILE A 80 13.22 -2.95 -18.25
C ILE A 80 12.85 -3.72 -16.98
N GLN A 81 11.56 -3.78 -16.62
CA GLN A 81 11.07 -4.53 -15.45
C GLN A 81 11.46 -6.02 -15.54
N ARG A 82 11.26 -6.65 -16.69
CA ARG A 82 11.67 -8.05 -16.91
C ARG A 82 13.18 -8.24 -16.73
N ALA A 83 14.00 -7.30 -17.21
CA ALA A 83 15.44 -7.37 -17.02
C ALA A 83 15.83 -7.26 -15.53
N TYR A 84 15.17 -6.40 -14.76
CA TYR A 84 15.40 -6.31 -13.31
C TYR A 84 14.90 -7.55 -12.57
N ALA A 85 13.76 -8.14 -12.98
CA ALA A 85 13.23 -9.37 -12.38
C ALA A 85 14.17 -10.58 -12.56
N GLN A 86 15.09 -10.55 -13.53
CA GLN A 86 16.12 -11.59 -13.75
C GLN A 86 17.39 -11.39 -12.91
N LEU A 87 17.49 -10.31 -12.14
CA LEU A 87 18.64 -10.13 -11.24
C LEU A 87 18.65 -11.24 -10.15
N PRO A 88 19.84 -11.58 -9.61
CA PRO A 88 19.90 -12.45 -8.44
C PRO A 88 18.99 -11.91 -7.33
N TRP A 89 18.13 -12.79 -6.76
CA TRP A 89 17.06 -12.39 -5.84
C TRP A 89 17.54 -11.52 -4.68
N SER A 90 18.63 -11.91 -4.04
CA SER A 90 19.23 -11.14 -2.94
C SER A 90 19.64 -9.73 -3.36
N GLN A 91 20.17 -9.57 -4.59
CA GLN A 91 20.51 -8.25 -5.11
C GLN A 91 19.29 -7.40 -5.41
N LEU A 92 18.22 -8.00 -5.94
CA LEU A 92 16.97 -7.31 -6.23
C LEU A 92 16.30 -6.81 -4.93
N VAL A 93 16.17 -7.68 -3.92
CA VAL A 93 15.64 -7.31 -2.59
C VAL A 93 16.50 -6.24 -1.93
N ALA A 94 17.84 -6.35 -2.00
CA ALA A 94 18.76 -5.32 -1.47
C ALA A 94 18.56 -3.96 -2.15
N LYS A 95 18.24 -3.92 -3.45
CA LYS A 95 17.88 -2.67 -4.16
C LYS A 95 16.59 -2.07 -3.63
N VAL A 96 15.53 -2.86 -3.43
CA VAL A 96 14.27 -2.40 -2.82
C VAL A 96 14.53 -1.87 -1.40
N ARG A 97 15.29 -2.59 -0.59
CA ARG A 97 15.61 -2.22 0.80
C ARG A 97 16.39 -0.89 0.88
N ARG A 98 17.32 -0.65 -0.06
CA ARG A 98 18.09 0.61 -0.14
C ARG A 98 17.21 1.81 -0.49
N GLY A 99 16.15 1.59 -1.27
CA GLY A 99 15.21 2.61 -1.72
C GLY A 99 15.75 3.53 -2.80
N ALA A 100 15.05 4.66 -2.98
CA ALA A 100 15.35 5.63 -4.01
C ALA A 100 16.79 6.16 -3.91
N PRO A 101 17.54 6.22 -5.03
CA PRO A 101 18.87 6.83 -5.07
C PRO A 101 18.82 8.30 -4.66
N ILE A 102 19.99 8.84 -4.24
CA ILE A 102 20.09 10.24 -3.76
C ILE A 102 19.66 11.27 -4.81
N TRP A 103 19.85 10.94 -6.09
CA TRP A 103 19.48 11.81 -7.21
C TRP A 103 18.00 11.68 -7.64
N SER A 104 17.26 10.70 -7.10
CA SER A 104 15.87 10.50 -7.47
C SER A 104 14.96 11.56 -6.81
N PRO A 105 14.11 12.25 -7.59
CA PRO A 105 13.11 13.18 -7.02
C PRO A 105 12.18 12.49 -6.00
N LEU A 106 11.87 11.20 -6.20
CA LEU A 106 11.02 10.41 -5.33
C LEU A 106 11.62 10.20 -3.94
N ARG A 107 12.93 10.39 -3.78
CA ARG A 107 13.54 10.38 -2.45
C ARG A 107 13.05 11.51 -1.55
N TRP A 108 12.72 12.66 -2.15
CA TRP A 108 12.36 13.89 -1.45
C TRP A 108 10.84 14.12 -1.39
N LEU A 109 10.09 13.61 -2.37
CA LEU A 109 8.63 13.76 -2.47
C LEU A 109 7.85 12.73 -1.62
N ASP A 110 8.44 12.07 -0.67
CA ASP A 110 8.34 10.66 -0.53
C ASP A 110 7.42 10.11 0.57
N GLY A 111 7.13 10.85 1.63
CA GLY A 111 6.48 10.22 2.79
C GLY A 111 5.10 9.68 2.48
N ALA A 112 4.35 10.40 1.71
CA ALA A 112 2.93 10.15 1.57
C ALA A 112 2.56 9.24 0.38
N ALA A 113 3.27 9.35 -0.76
CA ALA A 113 3.04 8.49 -1.93
C ALA A 113 3.58 7.08 -1.68
N ASN A 114 4.74 6.98 -1.04
CA ASN A 114 5.36 5.70 -0.73
C ASN A 114 4.67 4.97 0.43
N LEU A 115 4.02 5.69 1.36
CA LEU A 115 3.23 5.05 2.41
C LEU A 115 2.14 4.15 1.82
N ILE A 116 1.33 4.67 0.90
CA ILE A 116 0.25 3.90 0.25
C ILE A 116 0.82 2.79 -0.62
N GLU A 117 1.87 3.08 -1.40
CA GLU A 117 2.53 2.09 -2.26
C GLU A 117 3.00 0.87 -1.47
N PHE A 118 3.80 1.09 -0.41
CA PHE A 118 4.29 -0.03 0.41
C PHE A 118 3.19 -0.69 1.22
N ALA A 119 2.17 0.04 1.67
CA ALA A 119 1.02 -0.54 2.34
C ALA A 119 0.28 -1.53 1.42
N VAL A 120 -0.02 -1.13 0.18
CA VAL A 120 -0.71 -1.96 -0.79
C VAL A 120 0.14 -3.17 -1.17
N HIS A 121 1.39 -2.98 -1.54
CA HIS A 121 2.23 -4.09 -2.02
C HIS A 121 2.65 -5.07 -0.92
N LEU A 122 2.74 -4.63 0.33
CA LEU A 122 2.88 -5.55 1.47
C LEU A 122 1.65 -6.47 1.55
N GLN A 123 0.45 -5.93 1.41
CA GLN A 123 -0.78 -6.72 1.40
C GLN A 123 -0.89 -7.60 0.15
N ASP A 124 -0.45 -7.13 -1.02
CA ASP A 124 -0.43 -7.93 -2.26
C ASP A 124 0.35 -9.24 -2.09
N VAL A 125 1.48 -9.20 -1.35
CA VAL A 125 2.28 -10.40 -1.08
C VAL A 125 1.69 -11.22 0.07
N LEU A 126 1.27 -10.59 1.17
CA LEU A 126 0.71 -11.29 2.33
C LEU A 126 -0.54 -12.08 1.98
N GLN A 127 -1.48 -11.45 1.29
CA GLN A 127 -2.78 -12.10 0.98
C GLN A 127 -2.65 -13.17 -0.10
N ALA A 128 -1.67 -13.07 -1.00
CA ALA A 128 -1.38 -14.10 -1.97
C ALA A 128 -0.63 -15.31 -1.36
N ASN A 129 -0.04 -15.16 -0.15
CA ASN A 129 0.73 -16.19 0.54
C ASN A 129 0.27 -16.35 2.00
N PRO A 130 -0.96 -16.83 2.24
CA PRO A 130 -1.59 -16.84 3.58
C PRO A 130 -0.90 -17.74 4.60
N SER A 131 -0.07 -18.69 4.16
CA SER A 131 0.75 -19.55 5.04
C SER A 131 2.07 -18.90 5.44
N THR A 132 2.40 -17.74 4.91
CA THR A 132 3.65 -17.03 5.21
C THR A 132 3.55 -16.33 6.55
N ALA A 133 4.69 -16.23 7.26
CA ALA A 133 4.74 -15.57 8.55
C ALA A 133 4.28 -14.10 8.44
N THR A 134 3.41 -13.69 9.36
CA THR A 134 2.95 -12.30 9.47
C THR A 134 4.13 -11.38 9.81
N PRO A 135 4.23 -10.20 9.22
CA PRO A 135 5.23 -9.22 9.59
C PRO A 135 5.18 -8.91 11.09
N LYS A 136 6.35 -8.88 11.73
CA LYS A 136 6.44 -8.58 13.16
C LYS A 136 6.33 -7.08 13.37
N THR A 137 5.13 -6.61 13.68
CA THR A 137 4.88 -5.21 14.07
C THR A 137 4.19 -5.20 15.43
N ASP A 138 4.66 -4.37 16.34
CA ASP A 138 3.94 -4.16 17.59
C ASP A 138 2.64 -3.37 17.36
N ALA A 139 1.68 -3.53 18.29
CA ALA A 139 0.35 -2.94 18.14
C ALA A 139 0.37 -1.41 18.04
N VAL A 140 1.27 -0.74 18.77
CA VAL A 140 1.38 0.73 18.75
C VAL A 140 1.88 1.23 17.40
N THR A 141 2.91 0.58 16.86
CA THR A 141 3.44 0.89 15.52
C THR A 141 2.39 0.63 14.45
N GLN A 142 1.65 -0.48 14.55
CA GLN A 142 0.57 -0.79 13.61
C GLN A 142 -0.53 0.28 13.64
N GLU A 143 -0.99 0.70 14.80
CA GLU A 143 -2.00 1.74 14.96
C GLU A 143 -1.55 3.08 14.37
N GLN A 144 -0.28 3.46 14.57
CA GLN A 144 0.28 4.68 13.98
C GLN A 144 0.31 4.61 12.46
N ILE A 145 0.70 3.46 11.88
CA ILE A 145 0.68 3.24 10.43
C ILE A 145 -0.76 3.34 9.89
N GLU A 146 -1.71 2.65 10.50
CA GLU A 146 -3.13 2.67 10.12
C GLU A 146 -3.69 4.10 10.15
N SER A 147 -3.38 4.88 11.18
CA SER A 147 -3.77 6.28 11.29
C SER A 147 -3.23 7.13 10.13
N LEU A 148 -1.95 6.95 9.77
CA LEU A 148 -1.33 7.66 8.65
C LEU A 148 -1.90 7.22 7.30
N VAL A 149 -2.17 5.91 7.11
CA VAL A 149 -2.83 5.37 5.92
C VAL A 149 -4.22 5.97 5.76
N TRP A 150 -5.01 6.01 6.84
CA TRP A 150 -6.33 6.65 6.82
C TRP A 150 -6.28 8.13 6.44
N LYS A 151 -5.38 8.88 7.07
CA LYS A 151 -5.18 10.31 6.74
C LYS A 151 -4.89 10.50 5.26
N ARG A 152 -4.06 9.65 4.69
CA ARG A 152 -3.68 9.71 3.27
C ARG A 152 -4.80 9.30 2.34
N LEU A 153 -5.46 8.16 2.64
CA LEU A 153 -6.62 7.68 1.91
C LEU A 153 -7.73 8.74 1.90
N SER A 154 -8.07 9.29 3.05
CA SER A 154 -9.13 10.30 3.19
C SER A 154 -8.86 11.56 2.36
N ALA A 155 -7.60 12.01 2.32
CA ALA A 155 -7.18 13.17 1.51
C ALA A 155 -7.25 12.88 0.00
N GLY A 156 -6.91 11.65 -0.42
CA GLY A 156 -6.89 11.24 -1.83
C GLY A 156 -8.15 10.52 -2.33
N ALA A 157 -9.14 10.28 -1.47
CA ALA A 157 -10.26 9.40 -1.76
C ALA A 157 -11.04 9.76 -3.03
N GLN A 158 -11.32 11.04 -3.26
CA GLN A 158 -12.03 11.47 -4.46
C GLN A 158 -11.28 11.13 -5.75
N LEU A 159 -9.96 11.24 -5.74
CA LEU A 159 -9.12 10.88 -6.88
C LEU A 159 -9.07 9.36 -7.07
N MET A 160 -8.89 8.60 -5.99
CA MET A 160 -8.79 7.13 -6.04
C MET A 160 -10.11 6.49 -6.48
N PHE A 161 -11.25 7.05 -6.06
CA PHE A 161 -12.59 6.56 -6.41
C PHE A 161 -13.25 7.35 -7.54
N ARG A 162 -12.52 8.15 -8.34
CA ARG A 162 -13.08 9.01 -9.40
C ARG A 162 -13.90 8.27 -10.45
N ASN A 163 -13.67 6.97 -10.63
CA ASN A 163 -14.41 6.14 -11.57
C ASN A 163 -15.63 5.44 -10.95
N VAL A 164 -15.81 5.55 -9.63
CA VAL A 164 -17.00 5.08 -8.92
C VAL A 164 -18.08 6.16 -9.02
N ARG A 165 -19.14 5.90 -9.79
CA ARG A 165 -20.18 6.91 -10.10
C ARG A 165 -21.45 6.75 -9.27
N ILE A 166 -21.31 6.20 -8.07
CA ILE A 166 -22.39 6.06 -7.10
C ILE A 166 -22.01 6.76 -5.81
N PRO A 167 -22.97 7.14 -4.97
CA PRO A 167 -22.67 7.64 -3.64
C PRO A 167 -21.86 6.63 -2.84
N LEU A 168 -20.81 7.12 -2.19
CA LEU A 168 -19.82 6.29 -1.50
C LEU A 168 -19.37 6.94 -0.21
N THR A 169 -19.44 6.17 0.87
CA THR A 169 -18.89 6.54 2.18
C THR A 169 -17.90 5.47 2.65
N LEU A 170 -16.71 5.89 3.07
CA LEU A 170 -15.74 5.04 3.75
C LEU A 170 -15.86 5.22 5.26
N ALA A 171 -15.76 4.14 6.02
CA ALA A 171 -15.72 4.17 7.47
C ALA A 171 -14.64 3.25 8.01
N THR A 172 -13.88 3.71 8.98
CA THR A 172 -12.95 2.83 9.69
C THR A 172 -13.67 2.07 10.81
N THR A 173 -13.14 0.90 11.18
CA THR A 173 -13.59 0.16 12.38
C THR A 173 -13.44 0.98 13.67
N GLY A 174 -12.55 2.00 13.66
CA GLY A 174 -12.39 2.98 14.74
C GLY A 174 -13.39 4.16 14.69
N GLY A 175 -14.40 4.15 13.79
CA GLY A 175 -15.47 5.14 13.74
C GLY A 175 -15.15 6.40 12.91
N GLN A 176 -13.99 6.52 12.30
CA GLN A 176 -13.69 7.64 11.41
C GLN A 176 -14.44 7.47 10.08
N VAL A 177 -14.97 8.56 9.53
CA VAL A 177 -15.81 8.53 8.33
C VAL A 177 -15.30 9.54 7.28
N LYS A 178 -15.33 9.12 6.01
CA LYS A 178 -15.07 9.97 4.84
C LYS A 178 -16.18 9.78 3.81
N VAL A 179 -16.97 10.81 3.57
CA VAL A 179 -17.87 10.86 2.41
C VAL A 179 -17.02 11.15 1.16
N VAL A 180 -17.03 10.23 0.22
CA VAL A 180 -16.31 10.35 -1.07
C VAL A 180 -17.22 10.96 -2.10
N HIS A 181 -18.40 10.36 -2.29
CA HIS A 181 -19.47 10.88 -3.14
C HIS A 181 -20.76 10.97 -2.30
N PRO A 182 -21.35 12.16 -2.16
CA PRO A 182 -22.52 12.34 -1.29
C PRO A 182 -23.77 11.65 -1.85
N GLY A 183 -24.71 11.31 -0.98
CA GLY A 183 -25.97 10.68 -1.29
C GLY A 183 -26.14 9.32 -0.63
N SER A 184 -27.29 8.67 -0.91
CA SER A 184 -27.60 7.31 -0.45
C SER A 184 -27.03 6.31 -1.46
N GLY A 185 -26.09 5.47 -1.05
CA GLY A 185 -25.41 4.50 -1.89
C GLY A 185 -24.74 3.43 -1.06
N ILE A 186 -23.44 3.19 -1.28
CA ILE A 186 -22.71 2.19 -0.53
C ILE A 186 -21.88 2.79 0.61
N ARG A 187 -21.71 1.98 1.65
CA ARG A 187 -20.78 2.21 2.74
C ARG A 187 -19.77 1.08 2.78
N ILE A 188 -18.49 1.41 2.82
CA ILE A 188 -17.40 0.44 2.98
C ILE A 188 -16.78 0.65 4.35
N THR A 189 -16.85 -0.38 5.20
CA THR A 189 -16.35 -0.34 6.58
C THR A 189 -15.21 -1.35 6.74
N GLY A 190 -14.07 -0.90 7.24
CA GLY A 190 -12.90 -1.76 7.45
C GLY A 190 -11.75 -1.06 8.15
N THR A 191 -10.62 -1.75 8.33
CA THR A 191 -9.40 -1.08 8.77
C THR A 191 -8.89 -0.14 7.66
N PRO A 192 -8.11 0.89 7.96
CA PRO A 192 -7.48 1.74 6.96
C PRO A 192 -6.73 0.96 5.86
N MET A 193 -6.09 -0.16 6.24
CA MET A 193 -5.40 -1.03 5.29
C MET A 193 -6.37 -1.73 4.34
N GLN A 194 -7.51 -2.26 4.84
CA GLN A 194 -8.55 -2.86 4.02
C GLN A 194 -9.17 -1.84 3.05
N LEU A 195 -9.42 -0.63 3.55
CA LEU A 195 -10.01 0.44 2.74
C LEU A 195 -9.06 0.92 1.63
N VAL A 196 -7.75 0.96 1.85
CA VAL A 196 -6.80 1.30 0.79
C VAL A 196 -6.68 0.20 -0.27
N MET A 197 -6.81 -1.07 0.12
CA MET A 197 -6.90 -2.18 -0.83
C MET A 197 -8.12 -2.02 -1.73
N GLU A 198 -9.30 -1.75 -1.18
CA GLU A 198 -10.51 -1.45 -1.96
C GLU A 198 -10.30 -0.24 -2.89
N ALA A 199 -9.68 0.84 -2.39
CA ALA A 199 -9.43 2.05 -3.19
C ALA A 199 -8.48 1.82 -4.37
N THR A 200 -7.64 0.80 -4.30
CA THR A 200 -6.68 0.42 -5.35
C THR A 200 -7.15 -0.74 -6.22
N GLY A 201 -8.43 -1.14 -6.08
CA GLY A 201 -9.07 -2.16 -6.91
C GLY A 201 -8.75 -3.60 -6.51
N ARG A 202 -8.19 -3.82 -5.33
CA ARG A 202 -8.01 -5.15 -4.74
C ARG A 202 -9.22 -5.50 -3.90
N HIS A 203 -9.55 -6.78 -3.85
CA HIS A 203 -10.53 -7.26 -2.89
C HIS A 203 -9.92 -7.30 -1.50
N SER A 204 -10.73 -6.90 -0.51
CA SER A 204 -10.38 -6.99 0.90
C SER A 204 -11.53 -7.62 1.69
N SER A 205 -11.31 -7.87 2.98
CA SER A 205 -12.36 -8.30 3.91
C SER A 205 -13.16 -7.12 4.51
N ALA A 206 -13.09 -5.92 3.90
CA ALA A 206 -13.94 -4.80 4.28
C ALA A 206 -15.42 -5.12 4.03
N LEU A 207 -16.29 -4.75 4.97
CA LEU A 207 -17.73 -4.89 4.84
C LEU A 207 -18.25 -3.83 3.86
N ILE A 208 -19.00 -4.26 2.84
CA ILE A 208 -19.65 -3.37 1.88
C ILE A 208 -21.16 -3.49 2.09
N GLU A 209 -21.79 -2.39 2.48
CA GLU A 209 -23.21 -2.28 2.74
C GLU A 209 -23.87 -1.34 1.73
N GLY A 210 -25.10 -1.66 1.29
CA GLY A 210 -25.87 -0.90 0.31
C GLY A 210 -26.85 -1.81 -0.40
N ASP A 211 -27.56 -1.29 -1.41
CA ASP A 211 -28.38 -2.14 -2.25
C ASP A 211 -27.52 -2.96 -3.23
N ASP A 212 -28.04 -4.12 -3.67
CA ASP A 212 -27.30 -5.07 -4.51
C ASP A 212 -26.88 -4.48 -5.86
N ALA A 213 -27.69 -3.57 -6.43
CA ALA A 213 -27.37 -2.90 -7.69
C ALA A 213 -26.20 -1.94 -7.53
N ALA A 214 -26.16 -1.18 -6.43
CA ALA A 214 -25.05 -0.29 -6.10
C ALA A 214 -23.78 -1.08 -5.81
N ILE A 215 -23.84 -2.17 -5.05
CA ILE A 215 -22.70 -3.06 -4.77
C ILE A 215 -22.14 -3.64 -6.08
N THR A 216 -23.03 -4.11 -6.98
CA THR A 216 -22.63 -4.64 -8.29
C THR A 216 -21.93 -3.58 -9.13
N THR A 217 -22.48 -2.37 -9.21
CA THR A 217 -21.90 -1.23 -9.92
C THR A 217 -20.51 -0.88 -9.36
N TYR A 218 -20.36 -0.87 -8.05
CA TYR A 218 -19.10 -0.65 -7.38
C TYR A 218 -18.06 -1.70 -7.76
N ARG A 219 -18.42 -2.98 -7.72
CA ARG A 219 -17.51 -4.07 -8.04
C ARG A 219 -17.02 -4.08 -9.49
N GLN A 220 -17.84 -3.57 -10.42
CA GLN A 220 -17.49 -3.42 -11.84
C GLN A 220 -16.66 -2.17 -12.13
N SER A 221 -16.61 -1.21 -11.21
CA SER A 221 -15.85 0.03 -11.40
C SER A 221 -14.34 -0.22 -11.39
N SER A 222 -13.62 0.39 -12.35
CA SER A 222 -12.15 0.35 -12.36
C SER A 222 -11.56 1.28 -11.31
N ARG A 223 -10.75 0.74 -10.40
CA ARG A 223 -10.04 1.47 -9.35
C ARG A 223 -8.53 1.27 -9.43
N ARG A 224 -8.02 0.96 -10.62
CA ARG A 224 -6.56 0.82 -10.85
C ARG A 224 -5.90 2.21 -10.77
N ILE A 225 -4.86 2.32 -9.96
CA ILE A 225 -3.96 3.49 -9.90
C ILE A 225 -2.91 3.35 -10.98
#